data_7317a1d4f04de9a2447b71e299a99067
#
_entry.id   7317a1d4f04de9a2447b71e299a99067
#
_cell.length_a   1.000
_cell.length_b   1.000
_cell.length_c   1.000
_cell.angle_alpha   90.00
_cell.angle_beta   90.00
_cell.angle_gamma   90.00
#
_symmetry.space_group_name_H-M   'P 1'
#
loop_
_entity.id
_entity.type
_entity.pdbx_description
1 polymer ?
#
loop_
_entity_poly.entity_id
_entity_poly.type
_entity_poly.pdbx_seq_one_letter_code
_entity_poly.pdbx_strand_id
1 'polypeptide(L)'
;MKALALGCLDEMKAEETIAIDLAGKTSLADTMIITSGRSQRHVGSIADKVIQEMKNRGFGNARVEGLPACDWVLIDAGDVLVHIFRPEVRGFYNLEKMWGADRPIGLAAG
;
A
#
# COMPACT_ATOMS: atom_id res chain seq x y z
N MET A 1 -6.62 -6.20 10.09
CA MET A 1 -6.53 -5.24 8.98
C MET A 1 -5.46 -5.61 7.96
N LYS A 2 -4.26 -5.91 8.42
CA LYS A 2 -3.17 -6.29 7.51
C LYS A 2 -3.54 -7.51 6.65
N ALA A 3 -4.08 -8.56 7.29
CA ALA A 3 -4.43 -9.77 6.57
C ALA A 3 -5.54 -9.50 5.54
N LEU A 4 -6.49 -8.65 5.89
CA LEU A 4 -7.55 -8.27 4.97
C LEU A 4 -6.99 -7.59 3.73
N ALA A 5 -6.10 -6.62 3.94
CA ALA A 5 -5.50 -5.88 2.83
C ALA A 5 -4.68 -6.82 1.95
N LEU A 6 -3.83 -7.64 2.56
CA LEU A 6 -3.00 -8.56 1.77
C LEU A 6 -3.84 -9.55 0.98
N GLY A 7 -4.94 -10.03 1.58
CA GLY A 7 -5.85 -10.92 0.87
C GLY A 7 -6.49 -10.28 -0.34
N CYS A 8 -6.89 -9.00 -0.20
CA CYS A 8 -7.45 -8.27 -1.34
C CYS A 8 -6.43 -8.08 -2.45
N LEU A 9 -5.19 -7.75 -2.09
CA LEU A 9 -4.15 -7.54 -3.08
C LEU A 9 -3.86 -8.83 -3.84
N ASP A 10 -3.82 -9.94 -3.14
CA ASP A 10 -3.60 -11.23 -3.76
C ASP A 10 -4.74 -11.59 -4.72
N GLU A 11 -5.97 -11.39 -4.25
CA GLU A 11 -7.17 -11.66 -5.04
C GLU A 11 -7.21 -10.83 -6.31
N MET A 12 -6.79 -9.58 -6.23
CA MET A 12 -6.79 -8.67 -7.36
C MET A 12 -5.53 -8.77 -8.20
N LYS A 13 -4.64 -9.69 -7.87
CA LYS A 13 -3.40 -9.93 -8.61
C LYS A 13 -2.50 -8.71 -8.65
N ALA A 14 -2.45 -8.00 -7.54
CA ALA A 14 -1.50 -6.90 -7.38
C ALA A 14 -0.08 -7.48 -7.42
N GLU A 15 0.87 -6.69 -7.88
CA GLU A 15 2.22 -7.17 -8.14
C GLU A 15 3.23 -6.63 -7.14
N GLU A 16 4.24 -7.43 -6.85
CA GLU A 16 5.37 -7.05 -6.01
C GLU A 16 4.92 -6.44 -4.68
N THR A 17 4.05 -7.15 -4.00
CA THR A 17 3.52 -6.68 -2.72
C THR A 17 4.55 -6.88 -1.61
N ILE A 18 4.83 -5.80 -0.88
CA ILE A 18 5.77 -5.81 0.22
C ILE A 18 5.06 -5.25 1.45
N ALA A 19 5.18 -5.94 2.57
CA ALA A 19 4.63 -5.45 3.83
C ALA A 19 5.79 -5.09 4.75
N ILE A 20 5.78 -3.88 5.26
CA ILE A 20 6.84 -3.34 6.12
C ILE A 20 6.27 -3.12 7.51
N ASP A 21 6.94 -3.69 8.51
CA ASP A 21 6.55 -3.50 9.89
C ASP A 21 7.09 -2.15 10.36
N LEU A 22 6.19 -1.26 10.73
CA LEU A 22 6.54 0.09 11.18
C LEU A 22 6.51 0.22 12.70
N ALA A 23 6.09 -0.81 13.40
CA ALA A 23 6.01 -0.74 14.86
C ALA A 23 7.37 -0.39 15.44
N GLY A 24 7.40 0.64 16.28
CA GLY A 24 8.64 1.09 16.85
C GLY A 24 9.45 2.03 15.98
N LYS A 25 9.07 2.23 14.71
CA LYS A 25 9.79 3.12 13.80
C LYS A 25 9.07 4.43 13.60
N THR A 26 7.76 4.42 13.72
CA THR A 26 6.95 5.60 13.53
C THR A 26 5.62 5.40 14.25
N SER A 27 4.94 6.49 14.57
CA SER A 27 3.61 6.43 15.15
C SER A 27 2.51 6.54 14.10
N LEU A 28 2.86 6.59 12.82
CA LEU A 28 1.88 6.76 11.74
C LEU A 28 0.99 5.55 11.56
N ALA A 29 1.57 4.37 11.64
CA ALA A 29 0.84 3.13 11.46
C ALA A 29 1.72 1.98 11.94
N ASP A 30 1.11 0.81 12.11
CA ASP A 30 1.86 -0.39 12.48
C ASP A 30 2.46 -1.10 11.29
N THR A 31 1.82 -0.99 10.14
CA THR A 31 2.27 -1.68 8.92
C THR A 31 2.08 -0.78 7.72
N MET A 32 3.03 -0.82 6.81
CA MET A 32 2.91 -0.19 5.51
C MET A 32 2.97 -1.29 4.46
N ILE A 33 2.04 -1.26 3.54
CA ILE A 33 2.01 -2.21 2.43
C ILE A 33 2.24 -1.41 1.15
N ILE A 34 3.18 -1.88 0.34
CA ILE A 34 3.50 -1.25 -0.94
C ILE A 34 3.28 -2.29 -2.02
N THR A 35 2.52 -1.93 -3.03
CA THR A 35 2.20 -2.86 -4.11
C THR A 35 2.03 -2.09 -5.41
N SER A 36 1.90 -2.81 -6.50
CA SER A 36 1.77 -2.23 -7.83
C SER A 36 0.59 -2.83 -8.57
N GLY A 37 -0.06 -2.00 -9.39
CA GLY A 37 -1.01 -2.48 -10.38
C GLY A 37 -0.38 -2.27 -11.75
N ARG A 38 -0.81 -3.04 -12.74
CA ARG A 38 -0.21 -3.00 -14.07
C ARG A 38 -0.56 -1.75 -14.87
N SER A 39 -1.63 -1.08 -14.49
CA SER A 39 -2.12 0.09 -15.20
C SER A 39 -2.90 0.96 -14.24
N GLN A 40 -3.27 2.17 -14.67
CA GLN A 40 -4.11 3.04 -13.86
C GLN A 40 -5.43 2.36 -13.51
N ARG A 41 -6.01 1.66 -14.48
CA ARG A 41 -7.27 0.96 -14.27
C ARG A 41 -7.12 -0.14 -13.24
N HIS A 42 -6.03 -0.89 -13.30
CA HIS A 42 -5.76 -1.96 -12.35
C HIS A 42 -5.55 -1.40 -10.95
N VAL A 43 -4.78 -0.31 -10.85
CA VAL A 43 -4.56 0.37 -9.57
C VAL A 43 -5.89 0.81 -8.96
N GLY A 44 -6.76 1.41 -9.77
CA GLY A 44 -8.07 1.84 -9.32
C GLY A 44 -8.93 0.68 -8.84
N SER A 45 -8.91 -0.43 -9.57
CA SER A 45 -9.68 -1.62 -9.21
C SER A 45 -9.18 -2.23 -7.89
N ILE A 46 -7.88 -2.27 -7.72
CA ILE A 46 -7.29 -2.77 -6.48
C ILE A 46 -7.72 -1.90 -5.31
N ALA A 47 -7.64 -0.59 -5.48
CA ALA A 47 -8.03 0.35 -4.44
C ALA A 47 -9.50 0.19 -4.07
N ASP A 48 -10.37 0.08 -5.07
CA ASP A 48 -11.79 -0.10 -4.83
C ASP A 48 -12.08 -1.38 -4.05
N LYS A 49 -11.38 -2.46 -4.38
CA LYS A 49 -11.57 -3.73 -3.69
C LYS A 49 -11.17 -3.61 -2.22
N VAL A 50 -10.03 -3.02 -1.96
CA VAL A 50 -9.55 -2.86 -0.58
C VAL A 50 -10.53 -2.00 0.21
N ILE A 51 -10.95 -0.88 -0.34
CA ILE A 51 -11.88 0.04 0.33
C ILE A 51 -13.21 -0.66 0.61
N GLN A 52 -13.72 -1.39 -0.37
CA GLN A 52 -15.00 -2.06 -0.23
C GLN A 52 -14.95 -3.15 0.84
N GLU A 53 -13.88 -3.93 0.87
CA GLU A 53 -13.74 -4.98 1.88
C GLU A 53 -13.56 -4.40 3.26
N MET A 54 -12.88 -3.28 3.37
CA MET A 54 -12.76 -2.60 4.66
C MET A 54 -14.12 -2.17 5.17
N LYS A 55 -14.95 -1.60 4.29
CA LYS A 55 -16.30 -1.21 4.67
C LYS A 55 -17.13 -2.42 5.08
N ASN A 56 -17.03 -3.51 4.33
CA ASN A 56 -17.79 -4.72 4.62
C ASN A 56 -17.43 -5.31 5.98
N ARG A 57 -16.23 -5.06 6.45
CA ARG A 57 -15.75 -5.55 7.74
C ARG A 57 -15.88 -4.52 8.85
N GLY A 58 -16.52 -3.40 8.58
CA GLY A 58 -16.74 -2.37 9.60
C GLY A 58 -15.62 -1.34 9.73
N PHE A 59 -14.67 -1.32 8.82
CA PHE A 59 -13.58 -0.35 8.84
C PHE A 59 -13.86 0.75 7.83
N GLY A 60 -14.92 1.51 8.07
CA GLY A 60 -15.42 2.45 7.07
C GLY A 60 -14.76 3.81 7.01
N ASN A 61 -13.79 4.09 7.86
CA ASN A 61 -13.22 5.42 7.96
C ASN A 61 -11.84 5.56 7.31
N ALA A 62 -11.51 4.71 6.37
CA ALA A 62 -10.23 4.81 5.67
C ALA A 62 -10.17 6.09 4.87
N ARG A 63 -9.02 6.75 4.90
CA ARG A 63 -8.77 7.94 4.11
C ARG A 63 -8.08 7.51 2.83
N VAL A 64 -8.54 8.06 1.70
CA VAL A 64 -8.03 7.66 0.40
C VAL A 64 -7.58 8.89 -0.37
N GLU A 65 -6.38 8.83 -0.93
CA GLU A 65 -5.85 9.89 -1.77
C GLU A 65 -5.30 9.28 -3.04
N GLY A 66 -5.31 10.05 -4.11
CA GLY A 66 -4.76 9.62 -5.38
C GLY A 66 -5.78 9.18 -6.40
N LEU A 67 -7.07 9.18 -6.05
CA LEU A 67 -8.13 8.94 -7.01
C LEU A 67 -8.61 10.27 -7.58
N PRO A 68 -9.03 10.30 -8.82
CA PRO A 68 -9.15 9.20 -9.78
C PRO A 68 -7.93 8.99 -10.66
N ALA A 69 -6.85 9.73 -10.46
CA ALA A 69 -5.67 9.63 -11.34
C ALA A 69 -5.04 8.24 -11.32
N CYS A 70 -5.04 7.59 -10.16
CA CYS A 70 -4.56 6.20 -10.02
C CYS A 70 -3.11 5.99 -10.43
N ASP A 71 -2.29 7.01 -10.25
CA ASP A 71 -0.84 6.85 -10.42
C ASP A 71 -0.23 6.31 -9.13
N TRP A 72 -0.70 6.84 -8.02
CA TRP A 72 -0.26 6.46 -6.69
C TRP A 72 -1.46 6.66 -5.75
N VAL A 73 -2.05 5.57 -5.31
CA VAL A 73 -3.18 5.63 -4.40
C VAL A 73 -2.72 5.25 -3.01
N LEU A 74 -3.07 6.08 -2.05
CA LEU A 74 -2.79 5.81 -0.63
C LEU A 74 -4.10 5.54 0.08
N ILE A 75 -4.17 4.42 0.78
CA ILE A 75 -5.30 4.10 1.64
C ILE A 75 -4.78 4.06 3.07
N ASP A 76 -5.28 4.98 3.89
CA ASP A 76 -4.89 5.10 5.28
C ASP A 76 -6.01 4.55 6.15
N ALA A 77 -5.79 3.39 6.72
CA ALA A 77 -6.78 2.72 7.56
C ALA A 77 -6.43 2.84 9.05
N GLY A 78 -5.50 3.71 9.40
CA GLY A 78 -5.07 3.89 10.77
C GLY A 78 -3.91 2.98 11.14
N ASP A 79 -4.18 1.69 11.27
CA ASP A 79 -3.14 0.72 11.60
C ASP A 79 -2.29 0.35 10.41
N VAL A 80 -2.86 0.45 9.22
CA VAL A 80 -2.22 0.01 7.99
C VAL A 80 -2.29 1.10 6.95
N LEU A 81 -1.17 1.35 6.30
CA LEU A 81 -1.09 2.24 5.15
C LEU A 81 -0.88 1.34 3.92
N VAL A 82 -1.69 1.53 2.90
CA VAL A 82 -1.55 0.77 1.66
C VAL A 82 -1.21 1.74 0.53
N HIS A 83 -0.05 1.54 -0.08
CA HIS A 83 0.38 2.32 -1.24
C HIS A 83 0.29 1.45 -2.47
N ILE A 84 -0.48 1.90 -3.45
CA ILE A 84 -0.68 1.19 -4.71
C ILE A 84 -0.18 2.08 -5.83
N PHE A 85 0.82 1.63 -6.55
CA PHE A 85 1.47 2.42 -7.60
C PHE A 85 1.33 1.80 -8.97
N ARG A 86 1.39 2.63 -10.00
CA ARG A 86 1.79 2.12 -11.30
C ARG A 86 3.29 1.82 -11.22
N PRO A 87 3.79 0.81 -11.92
CA PRO A 87 5.21 0.40 -11.75
C PRO A 87 6.21 1.52 -11.98
N GLU A 88 5.99 2.37 -12.97
CA GLU A 88 6.91 3.45 -13.26
C GLU A 88 6.95 4.50 -12.15
N VAL A 89 5.81 4.71 -11.49
CA VAL A 89 5.74 5.66 -10.38
C VAL A 89 6.42 5.09 -9.15
N ARG A 90 6.21 3.81 -8.89
CA ARG A 90 6.80 3.14 -7.74
C ARG A 90 8.33 3.21 -7.79
N GLY A 91 8.89 2.92 -8.96
CA GLY A 91 10.33 2.99 -9.12
C GLY A 91 10.88 4.37 -8.88
N PHE A 92 10.09 5.39 -9.23
CA PHE A 92 10.50 6.76 -9.07
C PHE A 92 10.57 7.18 -7.59
N TYR A 93 9.56 6.81 -6.80
CA TYR A 93 9.50 7.20 -5.38
C TYR A 93 10.28 6.27 -4.46
N ASN A 94 10.31 4.99 -4.77
CA ASN A 94 11.17 4.03 -4.08
C ASN A 94 10.95 3.98 -2.56
N LEU A 95 9.70 3.95 -2.14
CA LEU A 95 9.35 3.99 -0.72
C LEU A 95 9.88 2.83 0.09
N GLU A 96 9.96 1.65 -0.52
CA GLU A 96 10.42 0.48 0.21
C GLU A 96 11.86 0.62 0.66
N LYS A 97 12.69 1.31 -0.11
CA LYS A 97 14.07 1.57 0.30
C LYS A 97 14.12 2.58 1.45
N MET A 98 13.27 3.58 1.37
CA MET A 98 13.21 4.60 2.40
C MET A 98 12.94 3.97 3.76
N TRP A 99 12.10 2.94 3.81
CA TRP A 99 11.73 2.28 5.05
C TRP A 99 12.54 1.02 5.32
N GLY A 100 13.53 0.72 4.49
CA GLY A 100 14.43 -0.38 4.71
C GLY A 100 13.90 -1.76 4.41
N ALA A 101 12.87 -1.84 3.56
CA ALA A 101 12.20 -3.10 3.29
C ALA A 101 13.03 -4.06 2.47
N ASP A 102 13.81 -3.53 1.55
CA ASP A 102 14.51 -4.35 0.57
C ASP A 102 15.96 -4.55 0.94
N ARG A 103 16.34 -4.18 2.15
CA ARG A 103 17.72 -4.30 2.50
C ARG A 103 17.90 -4.19 3.96
N PRO A 104 18.86 -4.78 4.37
CA PRO A 104 19.22 -4.66 5.75
C PRO A 104 19.74 -3.30 6.00
N ILE A 105 19.83 -2.49 5.45
CA ILE A 105 20.12 -1.29 5.80
C ILE A 105 20.49 -0.20 5.23
N GLY A 106 20.28 -0.17 5.16
CA GLY A 106 20.39 0.70 4.88
C GLY A 106 20.64 1.42 4.51
N LEU A 107 20.77 1.26 4.35
CA LEU A 107 20.89 1.94 3.95
C LEU A 107 21.00 2.73 3.60
N ALA A 108 21.05 2.68 3.89
CA ALA A 108 21.11 3.43 3.68
C ALA A 108 21.03 4.11 3.22
N ALA A 109 21.09 3.99 3.46
CA ALA A 109 21.08 4.74 3.16
C ALA A 109 20.67 5.32 2.50
N GLY A 110 20.49 5.13 2.47
CA GLY A 110 20.26 5.76 1.65
C GLY A 110 19.92 6.25 1.01
#